data_9a5ac03ac36861663319b83f328a1344
#
_entry.id   9a5ac03ac36861663319b83f328a1344
#
_cell.length_a   1.000
_cell.length_b   1.000
_cell.length_c   1.000
_cell.angle_alpha   90.00
_cell.angle_beta   90.00
_cell.angle_gamma   90.00
#
_symmetry.space_group_name_H-M   'P 1'
#
loop_
_entity.id
_entity.type
_entity.pdbx_description
1 polymer ?
#
loop_
_entity_poly.entity_id
_entity_poly.type
_entity_poly.pdbx_seq_one_letter_code
_entity_poly.pdbx_strand_id
1 'polypeptide(L)'
;MSIASRKKEHFKICVQKDVKFKKKTTGLGKYDFIHCALPEINLKDINTAITLFGRTLSFPFFIGALTGGWEGAVKINKSLAQVCQSEGIGLEVGSQRSLLESDRYVDSYRIIREIAPHSLIIGNIGALQTTQYDKIEIFKKLVDVIQADAITVHINPLQEVLQADEDNFDFRGV
;
A
#
# COMPACT_ATOMS: atom_id res chain seq x y z
N MET A 1 -16.83 -2.93 -16.33
CA MET A 1 -15.68 -3.87 -16.14
C MET A 1 -15.61 -4.24 -14.66
N SER A 2 -15.37 -5.51 -14.26
CA SER A 2 -15.28 -5.84 -12.81
C SER A 2 -14.02 -5.25 -12.17
N ILE A 3 -14.06 -4.98 -10.85
CA ILE A 3 -12.90 -4.49 -10.09
C ILE A 3 -11.69 -5.40 -10.26
N ALA A 4 -11.89 -6.72 -10.18
CA ALA A 4 -10.82 -7.71 -10.36
C ALA A 4 -10.17 -7.66 -11.75
N SER A 5 -10.97 -7.51 -12.82
CA SER A 5 -10.48 -7.38 -14.19
C SER A 5 -9.65 -6.12 -14.37
N ARG A 6 -10.11 -4.98 -13.85
CA ARG A 6 -9.39 -3.70 -13.87
C ARG A 6 -8.05 -3.78 -13.14
N LYS A 7 -8.02 -4.37 -11.96
CA LYS A 7 -6.77 -4.54 -11.19
C LYS A 7 -5.76 -5.42 -11.91
N LYS A 8 -6.23 -6.50 -12.54
CA LYS A 8 -5.38 -7.36 -13.39
C LYS A 8 -4.80 -6.61 -14.59
N GLU A 9 -5.60 -5.76 -15.23
CA GLU A 9 -5.15 -4.95 -16.36
C GLU A 9 -4.13 -3.89 -15.93
N HIS A 10 -4.34 -3.18 -14.83
CA HIS A 10 -3.37 -2.24 -14.27
C HIS A 10 -2.02 -2.92 -14.02
N PHE A 11 -2.03 -4.10 -13.42
CA PHE A 11 -0.80 -4.87 -13.20
C PHE A 11 -0.08 -5.17 -14.51
N LYS A 12 -0.79 -5.66 -15.53
CA LYS A 12 -0.22 -5.95 -16.86
C LYS A 12 0.39 -4.71 -17.51
N ILE A 13 -0.30 -3.57 -17.44
CA ILE A 13 0.20 -2.30 -17.99
C ILE A 13 1.49 -1.89 -17.31
N CYS A 14 1.54 -1.93 -15.98
CA CYS A 14 2.73 -1.55 -15.21
C CYS A 14 3.94 -2.46 -15.47
N VAL A 15 3.72 -3.76 -15.74
CA VAL A 15 4.80 -4.72 -16.00
C VAL A 15 5.27 -4.69 -17.46
N GLN A 16 4.35 -4.46 -18.41
CA GLN A 16 4.63 -4.65 -19.84
C GLN A 16 4.86 -3.35 -20.61
N LYS A 17 4.48 -2.19 -20.05
CA LYS A 17 4.58 -0.90 -20.73
C LYS A 17 5.49 0.06 -19.98
N ASP A 18 6.05 1.02 -20.70
CA ASP A 18 6.74 2.16 -20.06
C ASP A 18 5.72 3.12 -19.48
N VAL A 19 5.54 3.05 -18.15
CA VAL A 19 4.63 3.89 -17.37
C VAL A 19 5.38 4.97 -16.55
N LYS A 20 6.68 5.15 -16.82
CA LYS A 20 7.50 6.14 -16.10
C LYS A 20 7.10 7.57 -16.45
N PHE A 21 7.20 8.45 -15.48
CA PHE A 21 7.09 9.88 -15.74
C PHE A 21 8.25 10.34 -16.64
N LYS A 22 7.90 10.98 -17.76
CA LYS A 22 8.92 11.44 -18.73
C LYS A 22 9.64 12.73 -18.31
N LYS A 23 9.02 13.55 -17.47
CA LYS A 23 9.53 14.88 -17.06
C LYS A 23 9.72 15.05 -15.55
N LYS A 24 9.09 14.22 -14.74
CA LYS A 24 9.14 14.28 -13.27
C LYS A 24 10.07 13.20 -12.73
N THR A 25 10.81 13.53 -11.68
CA THR A 25 11.67 12.62 -10.93
C THR A 25 11.15 12.48 -9.51
N THR A 26 11.74 11.58 -8.71
CA THR A 26 11.45 11.46 -7.27
C THR A 26 11.78 12.72 -6.48
N GLY A 27 12.58 13.63 -7.04
CA GLY A 27 13.07 14.82 -6.35
C GLY A 27 14.26 14.58 -5.43
N LEU A 28 14.72 13.34 -5.24
CA LEU A 28 15.86 13.02 -4.39
C LEU A 28 17.16 13.69 -4.84
N GLY A 29 17.32 13.93 -6.15
CA GLY A 29 18.46 14.69 -6.70
C GLY A 29 18.51 16.18 -6.32
N LYS A 30 17.58 16.67 -5.50
CA LYS A 30 17.61 18.04 -4.94
C LYS A 30 18.26 18.09 -3.55
N TYR A 31 18.64 16.96 -3.01
CA TYR A 31 19.24 16.84 -1.69
C TYR A 31 20.65 16.35 -1.80
N ASP A 32 21.58 17.05 -1.19
CA ASP A 32 22.97 16.67 -1.08
C ASP A 32 23.35 16.45 0.38
N PHE A 33 24.17 15.43 0.66
CA PHE A 33 24.73 15.23 1.99
C PHE A 33 25.87 16.21 2.25
N ILE A 34 25.87 16.84 3.41
CA ILE A 34 27.04 17.60 3.87
C ILE A 34 28.15 16.60 4.16
N HIS A 35 29.26 16.68 3.41
CA HIS A 35 30.41 15.79 3.59
C HIS A 35 31.08 16.04 4.93
N CYS A 36 31.24 14.98 5.74
CA CYS A 36 32.05 14.99 6.96
C CYS A 36 33.28 14.11 6.73
N ALA A 37 34.45 14.75 6.58
CA ALA A 37 35.70 14.03 6.28
C ALA A 37 36.25 13.24 7.48
N LEU A 38 35.89 13.62 8.70
CA LEU A 38 36.34 12.99 9.94
C LEU A 38 35.11 12.66 10.80
N PRO A 39 34.34 11.64 10.47
CA PRO A 39 33.16 11.25 11.26
C PRO A 39 33.61 10.63 12.60
N GLU A 40 33.05 11.11 13.68
CA GLU A 40 33.29 10.61 15.04
C GLU A 40 32.27 9.51 15.41
N ILE A 41 31.92 8.65 14.46
CA ILE A 41 30.97 7.56 14.63
C ILE A 41 31.48 6.28 13.99
N ASN A 42 31.25 5.16 14.64
CA ASN A 42 31.53 3.85 14.06
C ASN A 42 30.33 3.38 13.25
N LEU A 43 30.56 2.77 12.09
CA LEU A 43 29.48 2.22 11.25
C LEU A 43 28.54 1.26 12.03
N LYS A 44 29.08 0.52 12.98
CA LYS A 44 28.32 -0.42 13.82
C LYS A 44 27.38 0.26 14.81
N ASP A 45 27.61 1.53 15.10
CA ASP A 45 26.81 2.31 16.06
C ASP A 45 25.65 3.04 15.39
N ILE A 46 25.57 2.96 14.04
CA ILE A 46 24.47 3.56 13.30
C ILE A 46 23.22 2.70 13.46
N ASN A 47 22.21 3.30 14.11
CA ASN A 47 20.89 2.70 14.24
C ASN A 47 19.89 3.41 13.32
N THR A 48 19.32 2.68 12.34
CA THR A 48 18.32 3.18 11.39
C THR A 48 16.89 2.79 11.77
N ALA A 49 16.72 2.04 12.87
CA ALA A 49 15.41 1.56 13.28
C ALA A 49 14.50 2.70 13.72
N ILE A 50 13.22 2.58 13.36
CA ILE A 50 12.15 3.46 13.83
C ILE A 50 10.98 2.64 14.35
N THR A 51 10.18 3.25 15.23
CA THR A 51 8.90 2.67 15.65
C THR A 51 7.75 3.46 15.06
N LEU A 52 6.85 2.79 14.35
CA LEU A 52 5.67 3.39 13.72
C LEU A 52 4.45 2.49 13.99
N PHE A 53 3.36 3.07 14.47
CA PHE A 53 2.11 2.35 14.84
C PHE A 53 2.36 1.11 15.73
N GLY A 54 3.30 1.20 16.68
CA GLY A 54 3.64 0.11 17.60
C GLY A 54 4.51 -1.01 16.98
N ARG A 55 4.95 -0.88 15.72
CA ARG A 55 5.87 -1.81 15.05
C ARG A 55 7.24 -1.18 14.89
N THR A 56 8.28 -1.97 15.13
CA THR A 56 9.67 -1.54 14.87
C THR A 56 10.05 -1.94 13.46
N LEU A 57 10.53 -0.97 12.69
CA LEU A 57 11.12 -1.16 11.36
C LEU A 57 12.63 -1.06 11.45
N SER A 58 13.37 -1.88 10.70
CA SER A 58 14.84 -1.82 10.61
C SER A 58 15.33 -0.50 10.05
N PHE A 59 14.56 0.12 9.16
CA PHE A 59 14.78 1.45 8.61
C PHE A 59 13.45 2.04 8.10
N PRO A 60 13.36 3.37 7.91
CA PRO A 60 12.11 4.07 7.64
C PRO A 60 11.61 3.86 6.20
N PHE A 61 11.43 2.61 5.78
CA PHE A 61 10.90 2.25 4.48
C PHE A 61 9.68 1.35 4.60
N PHE A 62 8.78 1.49 3.64
CA PHE A 62 7.70 0.53 3.41
C PHE A 62 7.37 0.46 1.93
N ILE A 63 6.85 -0.68 1.52
CA ILE A 63 6.36 -0.88 0.16
C ILE A 63 4.98 -0.24 0.07
N GLY A 64 4.79 0.72 -0.83
CA GLY A 64 3.53 1.39 -1.05
C GLY A 64 2.46 0.48 -1.67
N ALA A 65 1.21 0.92 -1.67
CA ALA A 65 0.07 0.19 -2.15
C ALA A 65 0.21 -0.23 -3.63
N LEU A 66 0.26 -1.55 -3.89
CA LEU A 66 0.42 -2.08 -5.25
C LEU A 66 -0.85 -2.76 -5.75
N THR A 67 -1.22 -3.92 -5.19
CA THR A 67 -2.31 -4.72 -5.72
C THR A 67 -3.04 -5.54 -4.65
N GLY A 68 -4.21 -6.05 -5.04
CA GLY A 68 -5.06 -6.94 -4.22
C GLY A 68 -6.41 -7.12 -4.92
N GLY A 69 -7.23 -8.06 -4.46
CA GLY A 69 -8.60 -8.24 -4.94
C GLY A 69 -8.72 -8.86 -6.34
N TRP A 70 -7.78 -9.70 -6.73
CA TRP A 70 -7.85 -10.57 -7.89
C TRP A 70 -6.94 -11.81 -7.70
N GLU A 71 -7.14 -12.86 -8.48
CA GLU A 71 -6.51 -14.16 -8.28
C GLU A 71 -4.96 -14.11 -8.24
N GLY A 72 -4.36 -13.44 -9.21
CA GLY A 72 -2.89 -13.34 -9.31
C GLY A 72 -2.23 -12.51 -8.20
N ALA A 73 -2.99 -11.70 -7.47
CA ALA A 73 -2.46 -10.86 -6.41
C ALA A 73 -1.94 -11.68 -5.21
N VAL A 74 -2.46 -12.88 -4.98
CA VAL A 74 -1.99 -13.77 -3.90
C VAL A 74 -0.48 -14.00 -4.01
N LYS A 75 -0.01 -14.40 -5.21
CA LYS A 75 1.42 -14.68 -5.44
C LYS A 75 2.29 -13.44 -5.25
N ILE A 76 1.82 -12.30 -5.77
CA ILE A 76 2.55 -11.03 -5.68
C ILE A 76 2.68 -10.60 -4.22
N ASN A 77 1.55 -10.54 -3.52
CA ASN A 77 1.49 -10.09 -2.13
C ASN A 77 2.26 -11.03 -1.18
N LYS A 78 2.26 -12.34 -1.46
CA LYS A 78 3.10 -13.30 -0.75
C LYS A 78 4.58 -12.94 -0.88
N SER A 79 5.07 -12.68 -2.11
CA SER A 79 6.47 -12.31 -2.33
C SER A 79 6.85 -10.99 -1.67
N LEU A 80 5.96 -9.98 -1.73
CA LEU A 80 6.18 -8.71 -1.06
C LEU A 80 6.24 -8.86 0.47
N ALA A 81 5.33 -9.64 1.04
CA ALA A 81 5.30 -9.92 2.47
C ALA A 81 6.57 -10.64 2.94
N GLN A 82 7.09 -11.59 2.14
CA GLN A 82 8.37 -12.25 2.43
C GLN A 82 9.51 -11.25 2.55
N VAL A 83 9.61 -10.32 1.60
CA VAL A 83 10.63 -9.25 1.65
C VAL A 83 10.43 -8.36 2.88
N CYS A 84 9.20 -7.94 3.17
CA CYS A 84 8.95 -7.10 4.35
C CYS A 84 9.33 -7.80 5.65
N GLN A 85 9.04 -9.09 5.77
CA GLN A 85 9.39 -9.89 6.95
C GLN A 85 10.91 -10.08 7.08
N SER A 86 11.62 -10.34 5.96
CA SER A 86 13.08 -10.57 5.99
C SER A 86 13.87 -9.29 6.25
N GLU A 87 13.43 -8.17 5.67
CA GLU A 87 14.13 -6.89 5.76
C GLU A 87 13.69 -6.03 6.96
N GLY A 88 12.64 -6.43 7.66
CA GLY A 88 12.08 -5.64 8.76
C GLY A 88 11.49 -4.29 8.30
N ILE A 89 10.80 -4.27 7.15
CA ILE A 89 10.13 -3.08 6.62
C ILE A 89 8.61 -3.25 6.61
N GLY A 90 7.88 -2.14 6.37
CA GLY A 90 6.43 -2.15 6.30
C GLY A 90 5.88 -2.43 4.91
N LEU A 91 4.59 -2.75 4.84
CA LEU A 91 3.82 -2.94 3.61
C LEU A 91 2.46 -2.27 3.70
N GLU A 92 2.15 -1.41 2.75
CA GLU A 92 0.79 -0.92 2.51
C GLU A 92 0.13 -1.80 1.44
N VAL A 93 -1.06 -2.33 1.76
CA VAL A 93 -1.78 -3.19 0.82
C VAL A 93 -2.44 -2.39 -0.30
N GLY A 94 -2.63 -2.99 -1.46
CA GLY A 94 -3.44 -2.37 -2.51
C GLY A 94 -4.88 -2.18 -2.06
N SER A 95 -5.58 -1.16 -2.60
CA SER A 95 -6.95 -0.80 -2.20
C SER A 95 -7.83 -2.02 -1.94
N GLN A 96 -8.43 -2.07 -0.74
CA GLN A 96 -9.30 -3.15 -0.28
C GLN A 96 -10.77 -2.98 -0.73
N ARG A 97 -11.06 -2.05 -1.64
CA ARG A 97 -12.42 -1.80 -2.16
C ARG A 97 -13.16 -3.08 -2.56
N SER A 98 -12.46 -4.04 -3.18
CA SER A 98 -13.07 -5.31 -3.59
C SER A 98 -13.68 -6.11 -2.44
N LEU A 99 -13.21 -5.93 -1.20
CA LEU A 99 -13.74 -6.59 -0.01
C LEU A 99 -15.08 -5.98 0.45
N LEU A 100 -15.45 -4.81 -0.04
CA LEU A 100 -16.76 -4.22 0.22
C LEU A 100 -17.85 -4.87 -0.63
N GLU A 101 -17.48 -5.41 -1.79
CA GLU A 101 -18.39 -6.04 -2.72
C GLU A 101 -18.46 -7.58 -2.53
N SER A 102 -17.32 -8.22 -2.26
CA SER A 102 -17.23 -9.67 -2.15
C SER A 102 -15.94 -10.13 -1.46
N ASP A 103 -16.04 -11.19 -0.70
CA ASP A 103 -14.88 -11.84 -0.06
C ASP A 103 -14.15 -12.83 -0.99
N ARG A 104 -14.55 -12.92 -2.26
CA ARG A 104 -13.98 -13.87 -3.25
C ARG A 104 -12.45 -13.87 -3.31
N TYR A 105 -11.83 -12.70 -3.13
CA TYR A 105 -10.38 -12.54 -3.25
C TYR A 105 -9.74 -12.12 -1.92
N VAL A 106 -10.38 -12.43 -0.80
CA VAL A 106 -9.90 -12.05 0.54
C VAL A 106 -8.49 -12.59 0.82
N ASP A 107 -8.17 -13.78 0.34
CA ASP A 107 -6.87 -14.41 0.54
C ASP A 107 -5.72 -13.61 -0.12
N SER A 108 -6.02 -12.82 -1.15
CA SER A 108 -5.03 -11.92 -1.76
C SER A 108 -4.52 -10.84 -0.80
N TYR A 109 -5.24 -10.59 0.27
CA TYR A 109 -4.86 -9.66 1.33
C TYR A 109 -4.39 -10.39 2.60
N ARG A 110 -5.12 -11.43 3.04
CA ARG A 110 -4.78 -12.20 4.25
C ARG A 110 -3.39 -12.80 4.21
N ILE A 111 -2.96 -13.31 3.05
CA ILE A 111 -1.63 -13.90 2.84
C ILE A 111 -0.49 -12.99 3.34
N ILE A 112 -0.70 -11.67 3.32
CA ILE A 112 0.32 -10.71 3.74
C ILE A 112 0.62 -10.87 5.23
N ARG A 113 -0.40 -10.87 6.10
CA ARG A 113 -0.23 -11.03 7.55
C ARG A 113 0.24 -12.44 7.91
N GLU A 114 -0.23 -13.45 7.18
CA GLU A 114 0.21 -14.84 7.39
C GLU A 114 1.71 -15.01 7.17
N ILE A 115 2.26 -14.35 6.16
CA ILE A 115 3.68 -14.42 5.80
C ILE A 115 4.54 -13.44 6.60
N ALA A 116 4.00 -12.26 6.93
CA ALA A 116 4.70 -11.19 7.62
C ALA A 116 4.01 -10.84 8.96
N PRO A 117 3.99 -11.75 9.94
CA PRO A 117 3.26 -11.56 11.20
C PRO A 117 3.80 -10.39 12.04
N HIS A 118 5.07 -10.05 11.89
CA HIS A 118 5.74 -9.02 12.68
C HIS A 118 5.92 -7.68 11.95
N SER A 119 5.74 -7.65 10.63
CA SER A 119 5.88 -6.43 9.83
C SER A 119 4.74 -5.44 10.08
N LEU A 120 5.04 -4.16 9.90
CA LEU A 120 4.01 -3.12 9.82
C LEU A 120 3.15 -3.35 8.58
N ILE A 121 1.85 -3.55 8.77
CA ILE A 121 0.88 -3.70 7.68
C ILE A 121 -0.14 -2.58 7.75
N ILE A 122 -0.27 -1.84 6.65
CA ILE A 122 -1.19 -0.72 6.51
C ILE A 122 -2.30 -1.11 5.52
N GLY A 123 -3.55 -1.06 5.98
CA GLY A 123 -4.73 -1.20 5.11
C GLY A 123 -4.86 -0.01 4.16
N ASN A 124 -5.68 -0.16 3.12
CA ASN A 124 -5.88 0.91 2.14
C ASN A 124 -7.30 0.91 1.56
N ILE A 125 -7.92 2.09 1.53
CA ILE A 125 -9.25 2.32 0.94
C ILE A 125 -9.30 3.71 0.29
N GLY A 126 -10.10 3.86 -0.75
CA GLY A 126 -10.35 5.18 -1.36
C GLY A 126 -11.29 6.04 -0.53
N ALA A 127 -11.07 7.34 -0.54
CA ALA A 127 -11.89 8.30 0.19
C ALA A 127 -13.37 8.25 -0.21
N LEU A 128 -13.68 8.12 -1.50
CA LEU A 128 -15.06 8.02 -1.98
C LEU A 128 -15.81 6.81 -1.43
N GLN A 129 -15.12 5.68 -1.22
CA GLN A 129 -15.77 4.51 -0.64
C GLN A 129 -16.21 4.74 0.80
N THR A 130 -15.55 5.63 1.52
CA THR A 130 -15.92 5.96 2.91
C THR A 130 -17.20 6.79 3.00
N THR A 131 -17.66 7.40 1.90
CA THR A 131 -18.94 8.14 1.88
C THR A 131 -20.15 7.26 1.57
N GLN A 132 -19.93 6.08 1.00
CA GLN A 132 -20.98 5.18 0.50
C GLN A 132 -21.49 4.16 1.54
N TYR A 133 -20.78 4.00 2.65
CA TYR A 133 -21.03 2.96 3.64
C TYR A 133 -20.90 3.52 5.07
N ASP A 134 -21.32 2.75 6.06
CA ASP A 134 -21.01 3.07 7.46
C ASP A 134 -19.49 3.03 7.68
N LYS A 135 -18.92 4.19 8.03
CA LYS A 135 -17.45 4.35 8.14
C LYS A 135 -16.83 3.41 9.18
N ILE A 136 -17.49 3.23 10.31
CA ILE A 136 -16.99 2.40 11.42
C ILE A 136 -16.92 0.95 11.00
N GLU A 137 -18.00 0.43 10.44
CA GLU A 137 -18.11 -0.97 10.00
C GLU A 137 -17.10 -1.29 8.88
N ILE A 138 -16.93 -0.37 7.91
CA ILE A 138 -15.93 -0.53 6.85
C ILE A 138 -14.54 -0.65 7.42
N PHE A 139 -14.11 0.35 8.19
CA PHE A 139 -12.74 0.38 8.71
C PHE A 139 -12.48 -0.84 9.58
N LYS A 140 -13.42 -1.24 10.43
CA LYS A 140 -13.32 -2.46 11.22
C LYS A 140 -13.13 -3.69 10.34
N LYS A 141 -13.99 -3.91 9.35
CA LYS A 141 -13.88 -5.04 8.41
C LYS A 141 -12.51 -5.06 7.73
N LEU A 142 -12.06 -3.94 7.18
CA LEU A 142 -10.81 -3.86 6.42
C LEU A 142 -9.58 -4.08 7.31
N VAL A 143 -9.60 -3.56 8.52
CA VAL A 143 -8.52 -3.76 9.51
C VAL A 143 -8.48 -5.22 9.97
N ASP A 144 -9.64 -5.80 10.34
CA ASP A 144 -9.73 -7.16 10.89
C ASP A 144 -9.29 -8.22 9.88
N VAL A 145 -9.64 -8.05 8.59
CA VAL A 145 -9.31 -9.02 7.53
C VAL A 145 -7.81 -9.29 7.41
N ILE A 146 -6.98 -8.27 7.60
CA ILE A 146 -5.52 -8.37 7.45
C ILE A 146 -4.78 -8.11 8.75
N GLN A 147 -5.51 -7.90 9.85
CA GLN A 147 -4.95 -7.47 11.13
C GLN A 147 -4.01 -6.27 10.93
N ALA A 148 -4.52 -5.23 10.26
CA ALA A 148 -3.74 -4.04 9.94
C ALA A 148 -3.38 -3.25 11.21
N ASP A 149 -2.19 -2.68 11.23
CA ASP A 149 -1.72 -1.81 12.30
C ASP A 149 -2.21 -0.35 12.12
N ALA A 150 -2.53 0.02 10.88
CA ALA A 150 -3.10 1.30 10.49
C ALA A 150 -3.89 1.16 9.18
N ILE A 151 -4.62 2.20 8.77
CA ILE A 151 -5.32 2.25 7.48
C ILE A 151 -5.08 3.60 6.80
N THR A 152 -4.77 3.55 5.52
CA THR A 152 -4.65 4.72 4.65
C THR A 152 -5.96 4.96 3.92
N VAL A 153 -6.44 6.19 3.96
CA VAL A 153 -7.52 6.67 3.08
C VAL A 153 -6.87 7.45 1.94
N HIS A 154 -6.80 6.84 0.76
CA HIS A 154 -6.19 7.51 -0.39
C HIS A 154 -7.17 8.44 -1.12
N ILE A 155 -6.64 9.54 -1.64
CA ILE A 155 -7.40 10.55 -2.38
C ILE A 155 -6.78 10.70 -3.76
N ASN A 156 -7.54 10.34 -4.80
CA ASN A 156 -7.07 10.47 -6.18
C ASN A 156 -8.23 10.85 -7.13
N PRO A 157 -8.69 12.12 -7.10
CA PRO A 157 -9.84 12.56 -7.90
C PRO A 157 -9.61 12.39 -9.40
N LEU A 158 -8.39 12.57 -9.91
CA LEU A 158 -8.11 12.36 -11.33
C LEU A 158 -8.30 10.91 -11.76
N GLN A 159 -7.88 9.97 -10.94
CA GLN A 159 -8.06 8.55 -11.23
C GLN A 159 -9.55 8.18 -11.24
N GLU A 160 -10.32 8.67 -10.28
CA GLU A 160 -11.76 8.42 -10.21
C GLU A 160 -12.48 8.95 -11.47
N VAL A 161 -12.16 10.18 -11.91
CA VAL A 161 -12.73 10.75 -13.16
C VAL A 161 -12.39 9.93 -14.41
N LEU A 162 -11.21 9.32 -14.47
CA LEU A 162 -10.77 8.55 -15.63
C LEU A 162 -11.23 7.09 -15.62
N GLN A 163 -11.81 6.62 -14.53
CA GLN A 163 -12.34 5.27 -14.43
C GLN A 163 -13.77 5.22 -14.98
N ALA A 164 -13.97 4.47 -16.07
CA ALA A 164 -15.17 4.50 -16.91
C ALA A 164 -16.49 4.09 -16.23
N ASP A 165 -16.44 3.54 -15.02
CA ASP A 165 -17.62 2.99 -14.32
C ASP A 165 -17.94 3.74 -13.02
N GLU A 166 -17.40 4.95 -12.82
CA GLU A 166 -17.57 5.68 -11.54
C GLU A 166 -18.34 7.00 -11.78
N ASP A 167 -19.59 7.00 -11.34
CA ASP A 167 -20.49 8.15 -11.50
C ASP A 167 -20.38 9.18 -10.34
N ASN A 168 -19.57 8.90 -9.32
CA ASN A 168 -19.51 9.75 -8.14
C ASN A 168 -18.11 10.31 -7.90
N PHE A 169 -17.96 11.61 -8.10
CA PHE A 169 -16.74 12.37 -7.82
C PHE A 169 -16.95 13.36 -6.67
N ASP A 170 -17.98 13.15 -5.88
CA ASP A 170 -18.33 14.05 -4.80
C ASP A 170 -17.62 13.63 -3.51
N PHE A 171 -16.61 14.40 -3.15
CA PHE A 171 -15.84 14.21 -1.91
C PHE A 171 -16.45 14.90 -0.69
N ARG A 172 -17.66 15.48 -0.80
CA ARG A 172 -18.36 16.03 0.35
C ARG A 172 -18.71 14.90 1.32
N GLY A 173 -18.40 15.10 2.58
CA GLY A 173 -18.65 14.11 3.64
C GLY A 173 -17.52 13.09 3.87
N VAL A 174 -16.39 13.21 3.14
CA VAL A 174 -15.17 12.47 3.42
C VAL A 174 -14.56 12.86 4.77
#